data_d732cb1e1a81f5da1bf1342b7a4293af
#
_entry.id   d732cb1e1a81f5da1bf1342b7a4293af
#
_cell.length_a   1.000
_cell.length_b   1.000
_cell.length_c   1.000
_cell.angle_alpha   90.00
_cell.angle_beta   90.00
_cell.angle_gamma   90.00
#
_symmetry.space_group_name_H-M   'P 1'
#
loop_
_entity.id
_entity.type
_entity.pdbx_description
1 polymer ?
#
loop_
_entity_poly.entity_id
_entity_poly.type
_entity_poly.pdbx_seq_one_letter_code
_entity_poly.pdbx_strand_id
1 'polypeptide(L)'
;MKIDRILGIIIYLLNHDKVSAKTLAEKYNVSVRTVQRDMVNIASSGIPIYSDNGKNGGYSILPTYKLKNTNIKSDEQQIIIKALESLSTSYTNHTLESIIQKYNTIIGKEGGQKIFWDFGVTKENQRVQDVNKILEHAITDKRYIYFHYRNASGKESDLTVEPLAIHYKWYAWYLFAYNDEKEQYYTFKVARMENVEILYRKSFIDHGDIEVRMKESEQNYYKTCINIEVHFKEQESNLIQEYFPDCPIEKMINGMCRIFISVPAKERLWRALLLSFGNRVKVVAPEEYKKELIDTAEKFLSNYDS
;
A
#
# COMPACT_ATOMS: atom_id res chain seq x y z
N MET A 1 -12.28 -39.01 18.34
CA MET A 1 -11.25 -39.73 19.18
C MET A 1 -10.47 -38.75 20.02
N LYS A 2 -9.65 -39.20 21.02
CA LYS A 2 -8.91 -38.29 21.93
C LYS A 2 -7.84 -37.47 21.19
N ILE A 3 -7.15 -38.09 20.23
CA ILE A 3 -6.07 -37.46 19.46
C ILE A 3 -6.60 -36.33 18.59
N ASP A 4 -7.69 -36.54 17.88
CA ASP A 4 -8.32 -35.53 17.00
C ASP A 4 -8.73 -34.29 17.80
N ARG A 5 -9.25 -34.50 19.01
CA ARG A 5 -9.62 -33.39 19.90
C ARG A 5 -8.38 -32.60 20.36
N ILE A 6 -7.32 -33.30 20.81
CA ILE A 6 -6.07 -32.66 21.24
C ILE A 6 -5.47 -31.82 20.11
N LEU A 7 -5.37 -32.38 18.90
CA LEU A 7 -4.89 -31.68 17.72
C LEU A 7 -5.77 -30.48 17.38
N GLY A 8 -7.09 -30.66 17.41
CA GLY A 8 -8.05 -29.57 17.20
C GLY A 8 -7.91 -28.44 18.20
N ILE A 9 -7.71 -28.76 19.49
CA ILE A 9 -7.47 -27.78 20.55
C ILE A 9 -6.18 -27.00 20.28
N ILE A 10 -5.08 -27.66 19.90
CA ILE A 10 -3.82 -27.01 19.57
C ILE A 10 -4.01 -26.04 18.42
N ILE A 11 -4.61 -26.47 17.30
CA ILE A 11 -4.88 -25.61 16.15
C ILE A 11 -5.79 -24.43 16.54
N TYR A 12 -6.78 -24.65 17.39
CA TYR A 12 -7.67 -23.59 17.85
C TYR A 12 -6.94 -22.53 18.67
N LEU A 13 -6.07 -22.96 19.60
CA LEU A 13 -5.26 -22.04 20.43
C LEU A 13 -4.17 -21.30 19.62
N LEU A 14 -3.66 -21.91 18.56
CA LEU A 14 -2.74 -21.22 17.63
C LEU A 14 -3.39 -20.01 16.96
N ASN A 15 -4.69 -20.10 16.67
CA ASN A 15 -5.44 -19.08 15.95
C ASN A 15 -6.21 -18.09 16.86
N HIS A 16 -6.14 -18.26 18.19
CA HIS A 16 -6.85 -17.40 19.15
C HIS A 16 -5.90 -16.95 20.27
N ASP A 17 -6.05 -15.73 20.76
CA ASP A 17 -5.13 -15.18 21.76
C ASP A 17 -5.34 -15.81 23.13
N LYS A 18 -6.59 -15.93 23.58
CA LYS A 18 -6.97 -16.58 24.84
C LYS A 18 -8.33 -17.23 24.71
N VAL A 19 -8.47 -18.47 25.17
CA VAL A 19 -9.71 -19.23 25.09
C VAL A 19 -10.06 -19.83 26.45
N SER A 20 -11.30 -19.64 26.91
CA SER A 20 -11.74 -20.22 28.18
C SER A 20 -11.88 -21.75 28.11
N ALA A 21 -11.68 -22.43 29.25
CA ALA A 21 -11.92 -23.86 29.36
C ALA A 21 -13.36 -24.24 28.99
N LYS A 22 -14.33 -23.36 29.29
CA LYS A 22 -15.75 -23.55 28.97
C LYS A 22 -15.97 -23.53 27.47
N THR A 23 -15.43 -22.55 26.76
CA THR A 23 -15.52 -22.45 25.29
C THR A 23 -14.98 -23.69 24.58
N LEU A 24 -13.83 -24.20 25.06
CA LEU A 24 -13.23 -25.42 24.51
C LEU A 24 -14.09 -26.65 24.83
N ALA A 25 -14.65 -26.74 26.03
CA ALA A 25 -15.53 -27.82 26.45
C ALA A 25 -16.77 -27.89 25.56
N GLU A 26 -17.42 -26.75 25.31
CA GLU A 26 -18.58 -26.63 24.42
C GLU A 26 -18.22 -26.97 22.97
N LYS A 27 -17.12 -26.42 22.44
CA LYS A 27 -16.69 -26.64 21.06
C LYS A 27 -16.41 -28.11 20.74
N TYR A 28 -15.80 -28.84 21.67
CA TYR A 28 -15.41 -30.25 21.47
C TYR A 28 -16.34 -31.24 22.16
N ASN A 29 -17.48 -30.78 22.69
CA ASN A 29 -18.49 -31.57 23.35
C ASN A 29 -17.92 -32.50 24.44
N VAL A 30 -17.16 -31.93 25.37
CA VAL A 30 -16.53 -32.62 26.51
C VAL A 30 -16.69 -31.81 27.80
N SER A 31 -16.40 -32.42 28.95
CA SER A 31 -16.39 -31.67 30.21
C SER A 31 -15.20 -30.72 30.35
N VAL A 32 -15.36 -29.66 31.13
CA VAL A 32 -14.25 -28.73 31.47
C VAL A 32 -13.08 -29.49 32.10
N ARG A 33 -13.34 -30.50 32.92
CA ARG A 33 -12.32 -31.37 33.51
C ARG A 33 -11.54 -32.15 32.46
N THR A 34 -12.19 -32.55 31.40
CA THR A 34 -11.53 -33.21 30.23
C THR A 34 -10.61 -32.26 29.51
N VAL A 35 -11.05 -30.99 29.27
CA VAL A 35 -10.22 -29.95 28.68
C VAL A 35 -9.00 -29.67 29.53
N GLN A 36 -9.17 -29.51 30.84
CA GLN A 36 -8.04 -29.26 31.76
C GLN A 36 -7.00 -30.37 31.69
N ARG A 37 -7.43 -31.65 31.64
CA ARG A 37 -6.52 -32.79 31.48
C ARG A 37 -5.86 -32.82 30.12
N ASP A 38 -6.55 -32.45 29.07
CA ASP A 38 -5.97 -32.34 27.74
C ASP A 38 -4.93 -31.21 27.68
N MET A 39 -5.15 -30.06 28.35
CA MET A 39 -4.14 -28.98 28.48
C MET A 39 -2.86 -29.46 29.16
N VAL A 40 -2.97 -30.25 30.23
CA VAL A 40 -1.80 -30.86 30.90
C VAL A 40 -1.05 -31.79 29.93
N ASN A 41 -1.77 -32.62 29.19
CA ASN A 41 -1.15 -33.51 28.20
C ASN A 41 -0.44 -32.73 27.07
N ILE A 42 -1.05 -31.66 26.57
CA ILE A 42 -0.47 -30.79 25.53
C ILE A 42 0.80 -30.11 26.07
N ALA A 43 0.75 -29.55 27.29
CA ALA A 43 1.89 -28.92 27.93
C ALA A 43 3.04 -29.91 28.15
N SER A 44 2.71 -31.16 28.58
CA SER A 44 3.69 -32.23 28.78
C SER A 44 4.35 -32.71 27.46
N SER A 45 3.69 -32.44 26.32
CA SER A 45 4.24 -32.73 24.98
C SER A 45 5.18 -31.64 24.47
N GLY A 46 5.53 -30.63 25.29
CA GLY A 46 6.44 -29.55 24.93
C GLY A 46 5.79 -28.33 24.30
N ILE A 47 4.46 -28.27 24.21
CA ILE A 47 3.75 -27.08 23.74
C ILE A 47 3.51 -26.14 24.92
N PRO A 48 4.07 -24.91 24.94
CA PRO A 48 3.99 -24.00 26.07
C PRO A 48 2.61 -23.39 26.19
N ILE A 49 1.74 -24.04 26.99
CA ILE A 49 0.42 -23.55 27.36
C ILE A 49 0.54 -22.62 28.56
N TYR A 50 -0.01 -21.44 28.41
CA TYR A 50 -0.19 -20.49 29.49
C TYR A 50 -1.64 -20.56 29.99
N SER A 51 -1.85 -20.57 31.30
CA SER A 51 -3.17 -20.57 31.91
C SER A 51 -3.32 -19.40 32.87
N ASP A 52 -4.33 -18.58 32.64
CA ASP A 52 -4.77 -17.53 33.58
C ASP A 52 -5.95 -18.01 34.38
N ASN A 53 -5.93 -17.75 35.68
CA ASN A 53 -7.04 -18.03 36.60
C ASN A 53 -7.93 -16.79 36.76
N GLY A 54 -9.22 -16.98 37.03
CA GLY A 54 -10.17 -15.90 37.37
C GLY A 54 -11.33 -15.79 36.36
N LYS A 55 -12.17 -14.77 36.55
CA LYS A 55 -13.43 -14.58 35.81
C LYS A 55 -13.22 -14.44 34.27
N ASN A 56 -12.07 -13.91 33.88
CA ASN A 56 -11.64 -13.78 32.48
C ASN A 56 -10.44 -14.70 32.17
N GLY A 57 -10.31 -15.80 32.92
CA GLY A 57 -9.24 -16.78 32.75
C GLY A 57 -9.40 -17.63 31.48
N GLY A 58 -8.32 -18.25 31.08
CA GLY A 58 -8.30 -19.11 29.90
C GLY A 58 -6.91 -19.66 29.60
N TYR A 59 -6.83 -20.36 28.48
CA TYR A 59 -5.60 -20.94 27.96
C TYR A 59 -5.14 -20.18 26.72
N SER A 60 -3.84 -20.01 26.61
CA SER A 60 -3.18 -19.45 25.42
C SER A 60 -1.87 -20.20 25.17
N ILE A 61 -1.42 -20.17 23.92
CA ILE A 61 -0.06 -20.60 23.56
C ILE A 61 0.82 -19.36 23.55
N LEU A 62 2.05 -19.46 24.07
CA LEU A 62 3.00 -18.36 24.09
C LEU A 62 3.17 -17.78 22.67
N PRO A 63 3.12 -16.45 22.49
CA PRO A 63 3.26 -15.82 21.16
C PRO A 63 4.54 -16.23 20.41
N THR A 64 5.63 -16.40 21.14
CA THR A 64 6.92 -16.87 20.57
C THR A 64 6.84 -18.29 20.02
N TYR A 65 6.00 -19.16 20.60
CA TYR A 65 5.78 -20.51 20.09
C TYR A 65 4.84 -20.54 18.91
N LYS A 66 3.83 -19.66 18.89
CA LYS A 66 2.96 -19.46 17.71
C LYS A 66 3.76 -19.11 16.47
N LEU A 67 4.73 -18.21 16.59
CA LEU A 67 5.61 -17.79 15.50
C LEU A 67 6.56 -18.90 15.02
N LYS A 68 7.08 -19.76 15.92
CA LYS A 68 7.93 -20.90 15.55
C LYS A 68 7.19 -22.02 14.84
N ASN A 69 5.88 -22.18 15.08
CA ASN A 69 5.05 -23.25 14.54
C ASN A 69 4.03 -22.78 13.49
N THR A 70 4.06 -21.51 13.06
CA THR A 70 3.48 -21.19 11.77
C THR A 70 4.27 -21.99 10.72
N ASN A 71 3.56 -22.65 9.79
CA ASN A 71 4.19 -23.41 8.68
C ASN A 71 5.02 -22.51 7.73
N ILE A 72 5.46 -21.33 8.21
CA ILE A 72 6.30 -20.39 7.48
C ILE A 72 7.74 -20.83 7.67
N LYS A 73 8.38 -21.25 6.61
CA LYS A 73 9.79 -21.65 6.59
C LYS A 73 10.71 -20.47 6.90
N SER A 74 11.94 -20.74 7.33
CA SER A 74 12.91 -19.70 7.69
C SER A 74 13.19 -18.72 6.54
N ASP A 75 13.28 -19.22 5.31
CA ASP A 75 13.42 -18.42 4.09
C ASP A 75 12.20 -17.51 3.81
N GLU A 76 10.98 -18.03 4.02
CA GLU A 76 9.74 -17.26 3.88
C GLU A 76 9.64 -16.16 4.95
N GLN A 77 10.06 -16.47 6.19
CA GLN A 77 10.13 -15.49 7.28
C GLN A 77 11.11 -14.36 6.96
N GLN A 78 12.27 -14.69 6.37
CA GLN A 78 13.25 -13.71 5.91
C GLN A 78 12.67 -12.78 4.82
N ILE A 79 11.89 -13.32 3.90
CA ILE A 79 11.21 -12.52 2.86
C ILE A 79 10.22 -11.54 3.49
N ILE A 80 9.43 -11.99 4.47
CA ILE A 80 8.47 -11.13 5.18
C ILE A 80 9.18 -9.97 5.86
N ILE A 81 10.27 -10.25 6.59
CA ILE A 81 11.03 -9.18 7.28
C ILE A 81 11.59 -8.19 6.27
N LYS A 82 12.19 -8.67 5.19
CA LYS A 82 12.74 -7.81 4.14
C LYS A 82 11.66 -6.94 3.50
N ALA A 83 10.47 -7.48 3.28
CA ALA A 83 9.34 -6.71 2.77
C ALA A 83 8.93 -5.60 3.76
N LEU A 84 8.90 -5.89 5.07
CA LEU A 84 8.60 -4.91 6.11
C LEU A 84 9.70 -3.84 6.24
N GLU A 85 10.97 -4.24 6.19
CA GLU A 85 12.11 -3.31 6.19
C GLU A 85 12.10 -2.40 4.96
N SER A 86 11.78 -2.96 3.79
CA SER A 86 11.63 -2.18 2.56
C SER A 86 10.45 -1.20 2.63
N LEU A 87 9.32 -1.61 3.23
CA LEU A 87 8.18 -0.72 3.46
C LEU A 87 8.58 0.45 4.38
N SER A 88 9.43 0.23 5.38
CA SER A 88 9.88 1.27 6.30
C SER A 88 10.73 2.36 5.63
N THR A 89 11.24 2.13 4.42
CA THR A 89 11.96 3.17 3.65
C THR A 89 11.04 4.27 3.13
N SER A 90 9.76 3.97 2.92
CA SER A 90 8.75 4.89 2.41
C SER A 90 7.63 5.22 3.40
N TYR A 91 7.51 4.46 4.49
CA TYR A 91 6.45 4.62 5.49
C TYR A 91 6.99 4.47 6.90
N THR A 92 7.01 5.55 7.67
CA THR A 92 7.46 5.57 9.06
C THR A 92 6.28 5.44 10.00
N ASN A 93 6.18 4.28 10.67
CA ASN A 93 5.14 4.00 11.65
C ASN A 93 5.75 3.24 12.83
N HIS A 94 5.52 3.71 14.05
CA HIS A 94 6.08 3.12 15.28
C HIS A 94 5.68 1.64 15.46
N THR A 95 4.47 1.26 15.03
CA THR A 95 4.01 -0.13 15.06
C THR A 95 4.83 -0.99 14.11
N LEU A 96 5.08 -0.50 12.86
CA LEU A 96 5.91 -1.18 11.88
C LEU A 96 7.34 -1.38 12.39
N GLU A 97 7.96 -0.34 12.94
CA GLU A 97 9.30 -0.42 13.54
C GLU A 97 9.35 -1.43 14.69
N SER A 98 8.35 -1.41 15.58
CA SER A 98 8.23 -2.38 16.66
C SER A 98 8.08 -3.82 16.16
N ILE A 99 7.32 -4.04 15.09
CA ILE A 99 7.16 -5.35 14.45
C ILE A 99 8.50 -5.81 13.88
N ILE A 100 9.19 -4.97 13.11
CA ILE A 100 10.51 -5.29 12.52
C ILE A 100 11.49 -5.65 13.63
N GLN A 101 11.59 -4.88 14.70
CA GLN A 101 12.48 -5.17 15.83
C GLN A 101 12.16 -6.51 16.50
N LYS A 102 10.86 -6.79 16.77
CA LYS A 102 10.45 -8.07 17.35
C LYS A 102 10.81 -9.26 16.46
N TYR A 103 10.54 -9.15 15.16
CA TYR A 103 10.85 -10.23 14.22
C TYR A 103 12.36 -10.46 14.08
N ASN A 104 13.16 -9.39 13.97
CA ASN A 104 14.62 -9.50 13.93
C ASN A 104 15.21 -10.13 15.18
N THR A 105 14.59 -9.94 16.35
CA THR A 105 15.00 -10.57 17.61
C THR A 105 14.68 -12.07 17.64
N ILE A 106 13.53 -12.46 17.05
CA ILE A 106 13.04 -13.86 17.09
C ILE A 106 13.76 -14.74 16.06
N ILE A 107 14.01 -14.22 14.87
CA ILE A 107 14.52 -15.01 13.73
C ILE A 107 16.06 -15.00 13.68
N GLY A 108 16.68 -14.02 14.34
CA GLY A 108 18.13 -13.82 14.28
C GLY A 108 18.57 -13.21 12.93
N LYS A 109 19.61 -12.40 12.95
CA LYS A 109 20.26 -11.94 11.72
C LYS A 109 21.13 -13.07 11.19
N GLU A 110 20.58 -14.01 10.45
CA GLU A 110 21.39 -14.90 9.64
C GLU A 110 22.04 -14.12 8.50
N GLY A 111 23.37 -14.16 8.45
CA GLY A 111 24.17 -13.32 7.59
C GLY A 111 24.00 -13.65 6.10
N GLY A 112 24.23 -12.63 5.27
CA GLY A 112 24.39 -12.76 3.83
C GLY A 112 23.25 -12.24 2.98
N GLN A 113 22.63 -11.12 3.37
CA GLN A 113 21.66 -10.43 2.51
C GLN A 113 22.30 -10.09 1.16
N LYS A 114 21.76 -10.66 0.08
CA LYS A 114 22.20 -10.40 -1.30
C LYS A 114 21.17 -9.59 -2.12
N ILE A 115 19.96 -9.40 -1.59
CA ILE A 115 18.86 -8.68 -2.26
C ILE A 115 18.42 -7.56 -1.33
N PHE A 116 18.47 -6.34 -1.85
CA PHE A 116 18.03 -5.11 -1.16
C PHE A 116 16.91 -4.49 -1.96
N TRP A 117 15.80 -4.18 -1.30
CA TRP A 117 14.69 -3.45 -1.90
C TRP A 117 14.60 -2.08 -1.24
N ASP A 118 14.66 -1.05 -2.06
CA ASP A 118 14.42 0.33 -1.64
C ASP A 118 13.22 0.87 -2.42
N PHE A 119 12.11 1.12 -1.72
CA PHE A 119 10.92 1.75 -2.31
C PHE A 119 10.97 3.27 -2.21
N GLY A 120 11.96 3.83 -1.57
CA GLY A 120 12.18 5.27 -1.46
C GLY A 120 12.89 5.83 -2.67
N VAL A 121 12.19 6.06 -3.77
CA VAL A 121 12.76 6.72 -4.98
C VAL A 121 13.15 8.17 -4.68
N THR A 122 12.49 8.79 -3.74
CA THR A 122 12.89 10.03 -3.06
C THR A 122 12.55 9.85 -1.60
N LYS A 123 13.48 10.08 -0.68
CA LYS A 123 13.14 10.20 0.73
C LYS A 123 11.96 11.16 0.83
N GLU A 124 10.75 10.61 1.00
CA GLU A 124 9.61 11.47 1.24
C GLU A 124 9.95 12.31 2.45
N ASN A 125 9.84 13.62 2.28
CA ASN A 125 10.26 14.55 3.31
C ASN A 125 9.42 14.29 4.58
N GLN A 126 9.98 14.58 5.73
CA GLN A 126 9.34 14.39 7.04
C GLN A 126 7.91 14.95 7.07
N ARG A 127 7.65 16.02 6.33
CA ARG A 127 6.34 16.66 6.20
C ARG A 127 5.25 15.72 5.68
N VAL A 128 5.51 14.89 4.64
CA VAL A 128 4.53 13.94 4.11
C VAL A 128 4.22 12.87 5.14
N GLN A 129 5.23 12.39 5.87
CA GLN A 129 5.05 11.42 6.95
C GLN A 129 4.20 12.00 8.09
N ASP A 130 4.42 13.25 8.46
CA ASP A 130 3.64 13.91 9.52
C ASP A 130 2.18 14.14 9.08
N VAL A 131 1.96 14.51 7.82
CA VAL A 131 0.60 14.60 7.25
C VAL A 131 -0.07 13.22 7.24
N ASN A 132 0.62 12.15 6.85
CA ASN A 132 0.06 10.81 6.88
C ASN A 132 -0.43 10.41 8.28
N LYS A 133 0.33 10.74 9.34
CA LYS A 133 -0.11 10.48 10.73
C LYS A 133 -1.39 11.23 11.08
N ILE A 134 -1.51 12.49 10.65
CA ILE A 134 -2.74 13.28 10.86
C ILE A 134 -3.92 12.61 10.14
N LEU A 135 -3.71 12.18 8.89
CA LEU A 135 -4.74 11.50 8.09
C LEU A 135 -5.16 10.16 8.71
N GLU A 136 -4.22 9.34 9.18
CA GLU A 136 -4.51 8.08 9.88
C GLU A 136 -5.38 8.30 11.12
N HIS A 137 -5.08 9.31 11.93
CA HIS A 137 -5.89 9.67 13.10
C HIS A 137 -7.30 10.11 12.69
N ALA A 138 -7.41 10.96 11.66
CA ALA A 138 -8.70 11.45 11.18
C ALA A 138 -9.58 10.31 10.63
N ILE A 139 -8.98 9.37 9.87
CA ILE A 139 -9.68 8.18 9.35
C ILE A 139 -10.15 7.29 10.50
N THR A 140 -9.28 7.00 11.47
CA THR A 140 -9.59 6.14 12.62
C THR A 140 -10.72 6.73 13.46
N ASP A 141 -10.70 8.04 13.69
CA ASP A 141 -11.69 8.77 14.49
C ASP A 141 -12.95 9.15 13.69
N LYS A 142 -12.99 8.86 12.38
CA LYS A 142 -14.05 9.26 11.44
C LYS A 142 -14.32 10.76 11.50
N ARG A 143 -13.27 11.58 11.40
CA ARG A 143 -13.36 13.04 11.47
C ARG A 143 -13.07 13.67 10.13
N TYR A 144 -13.78 14.75 9.83
CA TYR A 144 -13.47 15.61 8.69
C TYR A 144 -12.11 16.29 8.89
N ILE A 145 -11.44 16.54 7.77
CA ILE A 145 -10.22 17.33 7.72
C ILE A 145 -10.42 18.56 6.86
N TYR A 146 -9.72 19.63 7.19
CA TYR A 146 -9.53 20.81 6.36
C TYR A 146 -8.08 20.86 5.89
N PHE A 147 -7.84 21.30 4.64
CA PHE A 147 -6.50 21.54 4.12
C PHE A 147 -6.53 22.48 2.92
N HIS A 148 -5.42 23.20 2.71
CA HIS A 148 -5.14 23.93 1.49
C HIS A 148 -4.52 22.98 0.46
N TYR A 149 -4.98 23.01 -0.80
CA TYR A 149 -4.54 22.10 -1.85
C TYR A 149 -4.18 22.84 -3.13
N ARG A 150 -2.94 22.64 -3.61
CA ARG A 150 -2.50 23.10 -4.92
C ARG A 150 -2.46 21.93 -5.91
N ASN A 151 -3.34 21.95 -6.89
CA ASN A 151 -3.39 20.87 -7.89
C ASN A 151 -2.21 20.93 -8.89
N ALA A 152 -2.14 19.95 -9.82
CA ALA A 152 -1.06 19.86 -10.80
C ALA A 152 -0.99 21.05 -11.78
N SER A 153 -2.12 21.75 -12.01
CA SER A 153 -2.19 22.94 -12.87
C SER A 153 -1.92 24.26 -12.12
N GLY A 154 -1.57 24.18 -10.82
CA GLY A 154 -1.29 25.35 -9.99
C GLY A 154 -2.53 26.00 -9.38
N LYS A 155 -3.74 25.47 -9.62
CA LYS A 155 -4.96 26.00 -9.00
C LYS A 155 -4.98 25.63 -7.52
N GLU A 156 -5.22 26.62 -6.68
CA GLU A 156 -5.35 26.50 -5.23
C GLU A 156 -6.82 26.41 -4.81
N SER A 157 -7.07 25.67 -3.74
CA SER A 157 -8.40 25.49 -3.18
C SER A 157 -8.31 25.10 -1.71
N ASP A 158 -9.16 25.65 -0.89
CA ASP A 158 -9.41 25.24 0.48
C ASP A 158 -10.49 24.18 0.47
N LEU A 159 -10.23 23.04 1.09
CA LEU A 159 -11.08 21.86 1.01
C LEU A 159 -11.38 21.31 2.39
N THR A 160 -12.65 20.96 2.59
CA THR A 160 -13.11 20.17 3.73
C THR A 160 -13.62 18.84 3.19
N VAL A 161 -13.07 17.74 3.66
CA VAL A 161 -13.43 16.40 3.18
C VAL A 161 -13.43 15.39 4.33
N GLU A 162 -14.14 14.30 4.14
CA GLU A 162 -14.01 13.10 4.97
C GLU A 162 -12.88 12.22 4.42
N PRO A 163 -11.79 12.02 5.16
CA PRO A 163 -10.71 11.12 4.76
C PRO A 163 -11.14 9.66 4.96
N LEU A 164 -10.98 8.82 3.94
CA LEU A 164 -11.44 7.44 3.96
C LEU A 164 -10.31 6.42 3.93
N ALA A 165 -9.26 6.67 3.14
CA ALA A 165 -8.09 5.81 3.05
C ALA A 165 -6.87 6.58 2.58
N ILE A 166 -5.68 6.13 3.01
CA ILE A 166 -4.41 6.54 2.40
C ILE A 166 -3.79 5.35 1.68
N HIS A 167 -3.18 5.60 0.53
CA HIS A 167 -2.49 4.57 -0.22
C HIS A 167 -1.22 5.08 -0.89
N TYR A 168 -0.22 4.21 -1.00
CA TYR A 168 1.01 4.49 -1.74
C TYR A 168 0.91 3.93 -3.14
N LYS A 169 1.01 4.78 -4.18
CA LYS A 169 0.93 4.40 -5.58
C LYS A 169 1.72 5.39 -6.44
N TRP A 170 2.31 4.92 -7.53
CA TRP A 170 3.10 5.76 -8.45
C TRP A 170 4.14 6.64 -7.72
N TYR A 171 4.85 6.01 -6.78
CA TYR A 171 5.91 6.65 -5.99
C TYR A 171 5.44 7.86 -5.17
N ALA A 172 4.18 7.88 -4.74
CA ALA A 172 3.64 8.94 -3.91
C ALA A 172 2.48 8.45 -3.02
N TRP A 173 2.27 9.14 -1.91
CA TRP A 173 1.13 8.97 -1.05
C TRP A 173 -0.09 9.74 -1.56
N TYR A 174 -1.23 9.11 -1.50
CA TYR A 174 -2.52 9.67 -1.89
C TYR A 174 -3.54 9.45 -0.78
N LEU A 175 -4.38 10.47 -0.58
CA LEU A 175 -5.58 10.41 0.24
C LEU A 175 -6.78 10.14 -0.68
N PHE A 176 -7.54 9.11 -0.39
CA PHE A 176 -8.89 8.91 -0.93
C PHE A 176 -9.90 9.50 0.06
N ALA A 177 -10.75 10.39 -0.37
CA ALA A 177 -11.65 11.15 0.48
C ALA A 177 -13.00 11.42 -0.19
N TYR A 178 -14.02 11.67 0.61
CA TYR A 178 -15.35 12.08 0.17
C TYR A 178 -15.59 13.55 0.48
N ASN A 179 -16.07 14.29 -0.51
CA ASN A 179 -16.51 15.67 -0.36
C ASN A 179 -18.04 15.67 -0.34
N ASP A 180 -18.64 15.97 0.80
CA ASP A 180 -20.08 15.95 1.00
C ASP A 180 -20.81 17.13 0.34
N GLU A 181 -20.16 18.28 0.15
CA GLU A 181 -20.74 19.41 -0.60
C GLU A 181 -20.94 19.08 -2.08
N LYS A 182 -20.04 18.25 -2.65
CA LYS A 182 -20.09 17.85 -4.05
C LYS A 182 -20.64 16.44 -4.25
N GLU A 183 -20.87 15.72 -3.17
CA GLU A 183 -21.31 14.31 -3.16
C GLU A 183 -20.43 13.40 -4.02
N GLN A 184 -19.10 13.62 -3.99
CA GLN A 184 -18.14 12.93 -4.84
C GLN A 184 -16.90 12.47 -4.09
N TYR A 185 -16.29 11.38 -4.58
CA TYR A 185 -15.01 10.89 -4.12
C TYR A 185 -13.86 11.52 -4.91
N TYR A 186 -12.79 11.85 -4.20
CA TYR A 186 -11.59 12.47 -4.77
C TYR A 186 -10.35 11.75 -4.27
N THR A 187 -9.31 11.77 -5.10
CA THR A 187 -7.96 11.33 -4.73
C THR A 187 -7.02 12.54 -4.74
N PHE A 188 -6.40 12.82 -3.60
CA PHE A 188 -5.48 13.94 -3.41
C PHE A 188 -4.06 13.44 -3.19
N LYS A 189 -3.07 14.02 -3.88
CA LYS A 189 -1.66 13.73 -3.62
C LYS A 189 -1.24 14.39 -2.31
N VAL A 190 -0.80 13.62 -1.31
CA VAL A 190 -0.49 14.12 0.04
C VAL A 190 0.58 15.21 0.03
N ALA A 191 1.60 15.06 -0.82
CA ALA A 191 2.67 16.05 -0.97
C ALA A 191 2.20 17.46 -1.41
N ARG A 192 0.94 17.58 -1.88
CA ARG A 192 0.32 18.85 -2.31
C ARG A 192 -0.66 19.43 -1.29
N MET A 193 -0.81 18.77 -0.15
CA MET A 193 -1.67 19.23 0.93
C MET A 193 -0.87 20.12 1.87
N GLU A 194 -1.42 21.25 2.27
CA GLU A 194 -0.83 22.19 3.21
C GLU A 194 -1.83 22.51 4.32
N ASN A 195 -1.35 22.82 5.53
CA ASN A 195 -2.17 23.20 6.67
C ASN A 195 -3.30 22.21 6.96
N VAL A 196 -2.94 20.90 7.06
CA VAL A 196 -3.92 19.85 7.32
C VAL A 196 -4.34 19.88 8.78
N GLU A 197 -5.64 20.03 9.01
CA GLU A 197 -6.24 20.13 10.34
C GLU A 197 -7.38 19.11 10.48
N ILE A 198 -7.45 18.43 11.64
CA ILE A 198 -8.56 17.55 11.98
C ILE A 198 -9.67 18.40 12.59
N LEU A 199 -10.85 18.36 12.00
CA LEU A 199 -12.00 19.10 12.49
C LEU A 199 -12.72 18.32 13.60
N TYR A 200 -13.44 19.05 14.48
CA TYR A 200 -14.30 18.40 15.50
C TYR A 200 -15.51 17.67 14.91
N ARG A 201 -15.85 17.96 13.64
CA ARG A 201 -16.94 17.33 12.92
C ARG A 201 -16.64 15.86 12.67
N LYS A 202 -17.55 14.97 13.10
CA LYS A 202 -17.51 13.53 12.79
C LYS A 202 -18.38 13.20 11.59
N SER A 203 -17.98 12.17 10.85
CA SER A 203 -18.82 11.56 9.83
C SER A 203 -19.58 10.36 10.38
N PHE A 204 -20.78 10.18 9.85
CA PHE A 204 -21.66 9.03 10.09
C PHE A 204 -22.13 8.42 8.77
N ILE A 205 -21.50 8.80 7.65
CA ILE A 205 -21.84 8.31 6.32
C ILE A 205 -21.32 6.88 6.19
N ASP A 206 -22.19 5.99 5.73
CA ASP A 206 -21.78 4.64 5.33
C ASP A 206 -21.36 4.64 3.86
N HIS A 207 -20.08 4.49 3.62
CA HIS A 207 -19.50 4.44 2.27
C HIS A 207 -19.46 3.02 1.69
N GLY A 208 -19.87 2.00 2.46
CA GLY A 208 -19.71 0.60 2.09
C GLY A 208 -18.23 0.18 2.04
N ASP A 209 -17.89 -0.69 1.11
CA ASP A 209 -16.51 -1.16 0.94
C ASP A 209 -15.65 -0.09 0.24
N ILE A 210 -14.69 0.46 0.99
CA ILE A 210 -13.79 1.52 0.52
C ILE A 210 -12.87 1.04 -0.60
N GLU A 211 -12.43 -0.24 -0.59
CA GLU A 211 -11.59 -0.77 -1.66
C GLU A 211 -12.35 -0.83 -2.99
N VAL A 212 -13.63 -1.18 -2.95
CA VAL A 212 -14.50 -1.19 -4.13
C VAL A 212 -14.64 0.25 -4.66
N ARG A 213 -14.90 1.22 -3.78
CA ARG A 213 -15.01 2.65 -4.16
C ARG A 213 -13.72 3.20 -4.77
N MET A 214 -12.57 2.83 -4.20
CA MET A 214 -11.27 3.22 -4.75
C MET A 214 -11.05 2.63 -6.15
N LYS A 215 -11.39 1.36 -6.36
CA LYS A 215 -11.29 0.71 -7.68
C LYS A 215 -12.22 1.35 -8.71
N GLU A 216 -13.46 1.67 -8.33
CA GLU A 216 -14.41 2.38 -9.21
C GLU A 216 -13.87 3.77 -9.59
N SER A 217 -13.36 4.52 -8.62
CA SER A 217 -12.74 5.84 -8.86
C SER A 217 -11.54 5.74 -9.79
N GLU A 218 -10.70 4.74 -9.59
CA GLU A 218 -9.55 4.46 -10.45
C GLU A 218 -9.97 4.07 -11.88
N GLN A 219 -10.95 3.20 -12.03
CA GLN A 219 -11.48 2.85 -13.36
C GLN A 219 -12.04 4.07 -14.09
N ASN A 220 -12.74 4.97 -13.37
CA ASN A 220 -13.21 6.22 -13.96
C ASN A 220 -12.06 7.15 -14.37
N TYR A 221 -10.97 7.19 -13.61
CA TYR A 221 -9.76 7.91 -13.99
C TYR A 221 -9.13 7.33 -15.26
N TYR A 222 -9.02 6.00 -15.39
CA TYR A 222 -8.49 5.37 -16.60
C TYR A 222 -9.39 5.55 -17.84
N LYS A 223 -10.69 5.77 -17.68
CA LYS A 223 -11.57 6.15 -18.81
C LYS A 223 -11.18 7.50 -19.44
N THR A 224 -10.41 8.33 -18.74
CA THR A 224 -9.89 9.60 -19.28
C THR A 224 -8.55 9.44 -19.99
N CYS A 225 -8.02 8.22 -20.11
CA CYS A 225 -6.78 7.96 -20.81
C CYS A 225 -6.93 8.15 -22.31
N ILE A 226 -5.89 8.67 -22.90
CA ILE A 226 -5.71 8.78 -24.34
C ILE A 226 -4.64 7.82 -24.80
N ASN A 227 -4.78 7.31 -26.00
CA ASN A 227 -3.75 6.49 -26.62
C ASN A 227 -2.79 7.39 -27.40
N ILE A 228 -1.52 7.34 -27.04
CA ILE A 228 -0.44 8.10 -27.67
C ILE A 228 0.35 7.15 -28.54
N GLU A 229 0.51 7.49 -29.81
CA GLU A 229 1.38 6.79 -30.74
C GLU A 229 2.76 7.43 -30.72
N VAL A 230 3.79 6.63 -30.42
CA VAL A 230 5.19 7.05 -30.32
C VAL A 230 6.03 6.28 -31.31
N HIS A 231 6.78 6.98 -32.18
CA HIS A 231 7.72 6.42 -33.13
C HIS A 231 9.16 6.61 -32.66
N PHE A 232 10.02 5.63 -32.94
CA PHE A 232 11.45 5.66 -32.61
C PHE A 232 12.25 4.73 -33.52
N LYS A 233 13.57 4.86 -33.49
CA LYS A 233 14.47 3.97 -34.24
C LYS A 233 14.62 2.63 -33.50
N GLU A 234 14.83 1.53 -34.24
CA GLU A 234 14.96 0.19 -33.64
C GLU A 234 16.05 0.11 -32.57
N GLN A 235 17.13 0.87 -32.68
CA GLN A 235 18.21 0.95 -31.71
C GLN A 235 17.77 1.45 -30.32
N GLU A 236 16.66 2.18 -30.24
CA GLU A 236 16.10 2.72 -28.99
C GLU A 236 15.15 1.73 -28.29
N SER A 237 14.91 0.56 -28.87
CA SER A 237 13.91 -0.41 -28.39
C SER A 237 14.14 -0.83 -26.92
N ASN A 238 15.41 -1.05 -26.53
CA ASN A 238 15.73 -1.45 -25.17
C ASN A 238 15.39 -0.34 -24.17
N LEU A 239 15.73 0.91 -24.51
CA LEU A 239 15.40 2.07 -23.67
C LEU A 239 13.88 2.26 -23.56
N ILE A 240 13.17 2.12 -24.66
CA ILE A 240 11.70 2.23 -24.67
C ILE A 240 11.07 1.12 -23.82
N GLN A 241 11.56 -0.10 -23.91
CA GLN A 241 11.05 -1.24 -23.18
C GLN A 241 11.31 -1.16 -21.66
N GLU A 242 12.38 -0.46 -21.27
CA GLU A 242 12.67 -0.16 -19.85
C GLU A 242 11.55 0.66 -19.19
N TYR A 243 11.01 1.65 -19.90
CA TYR A 243 9.96 2.55 -19.38
C TYR A 243 8.54 2.09 -19.70
N PHE A 244 8.37 1.28 -20.75
CA PHE A 244 7.08 0.79 -21.24
C PHE A 244 7.11 -0.73 -21.48
N PRO A 245 7.38 -1.53 -20.43
CA PRO A 245 7.58 -2.98 -20.59
C PRO A 245 6.34 -3.72 -21.12
N ASP A 246 5.15 -3.19 -20.82
CA ASP A 246 3.87 -3.79 -21.21
C ASP A 246 3.36 -3.31 -22.57
N CYS A 247 4.09 -2.42 -23.26
CA CYS A 247 3.70 -1.91 -24.56
C CYS A 247 4.39 -2.71 -25.67
N PRO A 248 3.65 -3.44 -26.51
CA PRO A 248 4.23 -4.18 -27.65
C PRO A 248 4.93 -3.23 -28.63
N ILE A 249 6.17 -3.57 -29.00
CA ILE A 249 6.90 -2.83 -30.05
C ILE A 249 6.52 -3.39 -31.42
N GLU A 250 5.99 -2.54 -32.28
CA GLU A 250 5.64 -2.87 -33.65
C GLU A 250 6.70 -2.33 -34.62
N LYS A 251 7.29 -3.21 -35.47
CA LYS A 251 8.22 -2.80 -36.50
C LYS A 251 7.47 -2.26 -37.72
N MET A 252 7.94 -1.13 -38.22
CA MET A 252 7.40 -0.46 -39.41
C MET A 252 8.25 -0.74 -40.66
N ILE A 253 7.65 -0.60 -41.85
CA ILE A 253 8.30 -0.90 -43.14
C ILE A 253 9.54 -0.01 -43.39
N ASN A 254 9.57 1.19 -42.78
CA ASN A 254 10.66 2.18 -42.97
C ASN A 254 11.84 1.99 -41.99
N GLY A 255 11.95 0.86 -41.31
CA GLY A 255 12.98 0.60 -40.28
C GLY A 255 12.79 1.35 -38.95
N MET A 256 11.66 2.02 -38.78
CA MET A 256 11.23 2.59 -37.53
C MET A 256 10.44 1.57 -36.73
N CYS A 257 10.30 1.83 -35.44
CA CYS A 257 9.40 1.12 -34.54
C CYS A 257 8.33 2.07 -33.97
N ARG A 258 7.23 1.50 -33.54
CA ARG A 258 6.20 2.25 -32.79
C ARG A 258 5.67 1.49 -31.59
N ILE A 259 5.18 2.23 -30.63
CA ILE A 259 4.36 1.73 -29.53
C ILE A 259 3.12 2.60 -29.35
N PHE A 260 2.12 2.02 -28.69
CA PHE A 260 0.94 2.74 -28.21
C PHE A 260 0.94 2.77 -26.69
N ILE A 261 0.86 3.96 -26.11
CA ILE A 261 0.87 4.19 -24.68
C ILE A 261 -0.50 4.74 -24.27
N SER A 262 -1.18 4.09 -23.33
CA SER A 262 -2.43 4.59 -22.78
C SER A 262 -2.14 5.37 -21.50
N VAL A 263 -2.33 6.69 -21.52
CA VAL A 263 -1.99 7.57 -20.40
C VAL A 263 -3.10 8.58 -20.12
N PRO A 264 -3.28 8.99 -18.85
CA PRO A 264 -4.22 10.06 -18.53
C PRO A 264 -3.78 11.37 -19.17
N ALA A 265 -4.64 11.97 -19.96
CA ALA A 265 -4.33 13.15 -20.78
C ALA A 265 -3.76 14.34 -19.98
N LYS A 266 -4.23 14.52 -18.74
CA LYS A 266 -3.83 15.66 -17.87
C LYS A 266 -2.64 15.35 -16.96
N GLU A 267 -2.07 14.14 -17.01
CA GLU A 267 -0.99 13.77 -16.11
C GLU A 267 0.36 14.34 -16.59
N ARG A 268 0.95 15.17 -15.72
CA ARG A 268 2.20 15.87 -16.05
C ARG A 268 3.41 14.94 -16.22
N LEU A 269 3.42 13.84 -15.46
CA LEU A 269 4.56 12.91 -15.44
C LEU A 269 4.85 12.34 -16.83
N TRP A 270 3.82 11.94 -17.57
CA TRP A 270 3.97 11.35 -18.89
C TRP A 270 4.54 12.32 -19.91
N ARG A 271 4.12 13.61 -19.83
CA ARG A 271 4.71 14.66 -20.68
C ARG A 271 6.19 14.87 -20.36
N ALA A 272 6.53 14.94 -19.07
CA ALA A 272 7.91 15.07 -18.66
C ALA A 272 8.76 13.87 -19.08
N LEU A 273 8.24 12.65 -18.95
CA LEU A 273 8.91 11.43 -19.39
C LEU A 273 9.14 11.42 -20.91
N LEU A 274 8.12 11.74 -21.71
CA LEU A 274 8.26 11.80 -23.17
C LEU A 274 9.28 12.86 -23.61
N LEU A 275 9.29 14.04 -22.96
CA LEU A 275 10.28 15.08 -23.23
C LEU A 275 11.70 14.67 -22.83
N SER A 276 11.87 13.83 -21.80
CA SER A 276 13.18 13.35 -21.36
C SER A 276 13.90 12.46 -22.38
N PHE A 277 13.17 11.85 -23.30
CA PHE A 277 13.79 11.08 -24.40
C PHE A 277 14.45 11.99 -25.46
N GLY A 278 14.18 13.30 -25.45
CA GLY A 278 14.74 14.25 -26.40
C GLY A 278 14.37 13.90 -27.85
N ASN A 279 15.37 13.78 -28.72
CA ASN A 279 15.19 13.48 -30.14
C ASN A 279 15.07 11.97 -30.46
N ARG A 280 15.11 11.10 -29.46
CA ARG A 280 15.06 9.64 -29.63
C ARG A 280 13.66 9.13 -29.94
N VAL A 281 12.63 9.87 -29.55
CA VAL A 281 11.23 9.52 -29.77
C VAL A 281 10.48 10.66 -30.44
N LYS A 282 9.44 10.29 -31.20
CA LYS A 282 8.53 11.24 -31.82
C LYS A 282 7.09 10.85 -31.49
N VAL A 283 6.37 11.69 -30.80
CA VAL A 283 4.92 11.54 -30.62
C VAL A 283 4.24 11.93 -31.93
N VAL A 284 3.42 11.01 -32.47
CA VAL A 284 2.74 11.16 -33.75
C VAL A 284 1.27 11.47 -33.57
N ALA A 285 0.62 10.80 -32.64
CA ALA A 285 -0.79 10.98 -32.34
C ALA A 285 -1.05 10.89 -30.83
N PRO A 286 -2.13 11.52 -30.32
CA PRO A 286 -3.03 12.44 -31.04
C PRO A 286 -2.39 13.82 -31.26
N GLU A 287 -2.86 14.54 -32.27
CA GLU A 287 -2.28 15.83 -32.67
C GLU A 287 -2.36 16.91 -31.56
N GLU A 288 -3.44 16.89 -30.76
CA GLU A 288 -3.60 17.81 -29.63
C GLU A 288 -2.51 17.58 -28.58
N TYR A 289 -2.23 16.32 -28.23
CA TYR A 289 -1.20 15.99 -27.25
C TYR A 289 0.21 16.36 -27.76
N LYS A 290 0.47 16.16 -29.05
CA LYS A 290 1.71 16.59 -29.70
C LYS A 290 1.90 18.11 -29.62
N LYS A 291 0.84 18.90 -29.86
CA LYS A 291 0.88 20.35 -29.70
C LYS A 291 1.16 20.78 -28.25
N GLU A 292 0.57 20.11 -27.28
CA GLU A 292 0.84 20.36 -25.84
C GLU A 292 2.32 20.06 -25.48
N LEU A 293 2.92 19.01 -26.06
CA LEU A 293 4.34 18.72 -25.86
C LEU A 293 5.23 19.80 -26.44
N ILE A 294 4.94 20.26 -27.66
CA ILE A 294 5.68 21.33 -28.34
C ILE A 294 5.60 22.63 -27.51
N ASP A 295 4.39 23.06 -27.13
CA ASP A 295 4.16 24.24 -26.30
C ASP A 295 4.91 24.14 -24.95
N THR A 296 4.93 22.95 -24.34
CA THR A 296 5.67 22.72 -23.10
C THR A 296 7.18 22.87 -23.31
N ALA A 297 7.71 22.34 -24.41
CA ALA A 297 9.15 22.45 -24.73
C ALA A 297 9.54 23.89 -25.07
N GLU A 298 8.73 24.63 -25.82
CA GLU A 298 8.95 26.03 -26.16
C GLU A 298 8.95 26.91 -24.90
N LYS A 299 7.98 26.72 -24.01
CA LYS A 299 7.95 27.42 -22.70
C LYS A 299 9.16 27.08 -21.82
N PHE A 300 9.66 25.83 -21.88
CA PHE A 300 10.87 25.47 -21.19
C PHE A 300 12.09 26.20 -21.77
N LEU A 301 12.25 26.25 -23.09
CA LEU A 301 13.35 26.93 -23.76
C LEU A 301 13.33 28.43 -23.51
N SER A 302 12.16 29.08 -23.51
CA SER A 302 12.02 30.50 -23.28
C SER A 302 12.57 30.98 -21.92
N ASN A 303 12.74 30.08 -20.95
CA ASN A 303 13.40 30.43 -19.68
C ASN A 303 14.92 30.63 -19.82
N TYR A 304 15.52 30.26 -20.96
CA TYR A 304 16.97 30.32 -21.22
C TYR A 304 17.31 31.29 -22.36
N ASP A 305 16.29 31.89 -23.00
CA ASP A 305 16.47 32.84 -24.11
C ASP A 305 16.71 34.31 -23.61
N SER A 306 17.15 34.51 -22.34
CA SER A 306 17.37 35.80 -21.71
C SER A 306 18.84 36.21 -21.67
#